data_417471103a081ecedfbe78d3e6427165
#
_entry.id   417471103a081ecedfbe78d3e6427165
#
_cell.length_a   1.000
_cell.length_b   1.000
_cell.length_c   1.000
_cell.angle_alpha   90.00
_cell.angle_beta   90.00
_cell.angle_gamma   90.00
#
_symmetry.space_group_name_H-M   'P 1'
#
loop_
_entity.id
_entity.type
_entity.pdbx_description
1 polymer ?
#
loop_
_entity_poly.entity_id
_entity_poly.type
_entity_poly.pdbx_seq_one_letter_code
_entity_poly.pdbx_strand_id
1 'polypeptide(L)'
;FKGTPLRKAKSIIHRMEVVGADLNAYTTKEETFLYAAFGQKYAIRTLQLLTDIVLHSHIPEEELKKEKTVIIEEINSYRDSPAEMIFDEFEEHLFHGTALGHNILGSTASVERITSKAAREFRQYHYRADNMILCLRGQFDLAWIFDFCNYHFGGTPPTKIERPSLSWDPTSALLPNKRHVTHRFDTYQTHQLMGGFAYSMYDERRIVLTLLNNILGGPGMNSRLNLSLREEAGLVYSVDSNYTIFSGGGLFSIYFGCAHRDAKEATQKVLDELMKLSSIPLEADELANAKRQLMGQLAISGDARENAFLSMGKSVLFYGKYDALDVIERRIQAITAEQLQSTAQELFAPERLFTLTYH
;
A
#
# COMPACT_ATOMS: atom_id res chain seq x y z
N PHE A 1 9.12 14.45 -12.79
CA PHE A 1 9.80 14.49 -14.10
C PHE A 1 10.19 15.93 -14.51
N LYS A 2 10.81 16.72 -13.60
CA LYS A 2 11.07 18.16 -13.81
C LYS A 2 12.37 18.46 -14.57
N GLY A 3 13.07 17.43 -15.03
CA GLY A 3 14.26 17.56 -15.89
C GLY A 3 15.50 16.89 -15.37
N THR A 4 16.47 16.71 -16.27
CA THR A 4 17.83 16.25 -16.03
C THR A 4 18.80 17.24 -16.67
N PRO A 5 20.12 17.15 -16.43
CA PRO A 5 21.08 17.98 -17.15
C PRO A 5 20.99 17.85 -18.67
N LEU A 6 20.53 16.71 -19.15
CA LEU A 6 20.41 16.40 -20.58
C LEU A 6 19.04 16.71 -21.17
N ARG A 7 17.97 16.81 -20.34
CA ARG A 7 16.58 16.85 -20.82
C ARG A 7 15.72 17.77 -19.98
N LYS A 8 15.02 18.68 -20.65
CA LYS A 8 13.96 19.50 -20.01
C LYS A 8 12.71 18.64 -19.74
N ALA A 9 11.87 19.04 -18.78
CA ALA A 9 10.63 18.32 -18.41
C ALA A 9 9.75 17.98 -19.63
N LYS A 10 9.44 18.95 -20.49
CA LYS A 10 8.69 18.72 -21.73
C LYS A 10 9.32 17.68 -22.65
N SER A 11 10.65 17.62 -22.69
CA SER A 11 11.41 16.68 -23.51
C SER A 11 11.32 15.25 -22.96
N ILE A 12 11.24 15.10 -21.63
CA ILE A 12 11.06 13.80 -20.95
C ILE A 12 9.70 13.22 -21.34
N ILE A 13 8.63 13.98 -21.15
CA ILE A 13 7.25 13.57 -21.46
C ILE A 13 7.14 13.24 -22.96
N HIS A 14 7.48 14.21 -23.81
CA HIS A 14 7.37 14.04 -25.26
C HIS A 14 8.16 12.83 -25.78
N ARG A 15 9.32 12.53 -25.17
CA ARG A 15 10.15 11.37 -25.57
C ARG A 15 9.41 10.04 -25.47
N MET A 16 8.49 9.91 -24.53
CA MET A 16 7.70 8.69 -24.33
C MET A 16 6.38 8.74 -25.11
N GLU A 17 5.64 9.83 -25.02
CA GLU A 17 4.34 9.97 -25.66
C GLU A 17 4.39 9.86 -27.19
N VAL A 18 5.42 10.41 -27.83
CA VAL A 18 5.58 10.36 -29.30
C VAL A 18 5.71 8.92 -29.86
N VAL A 19 6.00 7.98 -29.01
CA VAL A 19 6.10 6.56 -29.38
C VAL A 19 4.97 5.71 -28.77
N GLY A 20 3.96 6.36 -28.20
CA GLY A 20 2.82 5.70 -27.55
C GLY A 20 3.22 4.93 -26.31
N ALA A 21 4.28 5.34 -25.63
CA ALA A 21 4.72 4.76 -24.38
C ALA A 21 4.17 5.57 -23.21
N ASP A 22 3.74 4.86 -22.17
CA ASP A 22 3.29 5.44 -20.92
C ASP A 22 4.48 5.51 -19.93
N LEU A 23 4.58 6.61 -19.19
CA LEU A 23 5.60 6.84 -18.16
C LEU A 23 4.92 7.34 -16.91
N ASN A 24 5.06 6.60 -15.84
CA ASN A 24 4.39 6.94 -14.58
C ASN A 24 5.29 6.68 -13.36
N ALA A 25 4.88 7.21 -12.21
CA ALA A 25 5.52 6.97 -10.93
C ALA A 25 4.52 7.07 -9.80
N TYR A 26 4.71 6.28 -8.76
CA TYR A 26 3.99 6.44 -7.49
C TYR A 26 4.92 6.16 -6.31
N THR A 27 4.56 6.71 -5.17
CA THR A 27 5.28 6.54 -3.91
C THR A 27 4.33 5.98 -2.87
N THR A 28 4.81 5.02 -2.09
CA THR A 28 4.18 4.55 -0.87
C THR A 28 5.01 4.99 0.34
N LYS A 29 4.66 4.55 1.54
CA LYS A 29 5.44 4.88 2.73
C LYS A 29 6.86 4.28 2.72
N GLU A 30 7.09 3.21 1.96
CA GLU A 30 8.35 2.46 2.02
C GLU A 30 9.08 2.35 0.68
N GLU A 31 8.39 2.55 -0.45
CA GLU A 31 8.98 2.43 -1.77
C GLU A 31 8.49 3.51 -2.75
N THR A 32 9.32 3.80 -3.74
CA THR A 32 8.96 4.61 -4.92
C THR A 32 9.12 3.77 -6.15
N PHE A 33 8.08 3.72 -6.97
CA PHE A 33 8.08 3.08 -8.28
C PHE A 33 8.18 4.13 -9.39
N LEU A 34 9.09 3.90 -10.31
CA LEU A 34 9.14 4.59 -11.58
C LEU A 34 9.04 3.53 -12.67
N TYR A 35 8.01 3.61 -13.50
CA TYR A 35 7.73 2.56 -14.47
C TYR A 35 7.25 3.11 -15.80
N ALA A 36 7.37 2.30 -16.84
CA ALA A 36 6.91 2.64 -18.16
C ALA A 36 6.40 1.40 -18.92
N ALA A 37 5.31 1.59 -19.67
CA ALA A 37 4.83 0.64 -20.66
C ALA A 37 5.21 1.13 -22.05
N PHE A 38 5.82 0.27 -22.87
CA PHE A 38 6.35 0.68 -24.17
C PHE A 38 6.42 -0.48 -25.18
N GLY A 39 6.40 -0.13 -26.47
CA GLY A 39 6.65 -1.12 -27.51
C GLY A 39 8.10 -1.58 -27.52
N GLN A 40 8.34 -2.88 -27.71
CA GLN A 40 9.66 -3.54 -27.63
C GLN A 40 10.79 -2.80 -28.39
N LYS A 41 10.52 -2.28 -29.56
CA LYS A 41 11.50 -1.52 -30.37
C LYS A 41 12.00 -0.23 -29.72
N TYR A 42 11.35 0.22 -28.64
CA TYR A 42 11.73 1.43 -27.91
C TYR A 42 12.41 1.15 -26.57
N ALA A 43 12.78 -0.11 -26.30
CA ALA A 43 13.41 -0.52 -25.03
C ALA A 43 14.64 0.32 -24.67
N ILE A 44 15.58 0.47 -25.60
CA ILE A 44 16.80 1.28 -25.38
C ILE A 44 16.44 2.72 -25.02
N ARG A 45 15.51 3.32 -25.77
CA ARG A 45 15.05 4.68 -25.55
C ARG A 45 14.45 4.88 -24.17
N THR A 46 13.62 3.94 -23.73
CA THR A 46 12.95 3.96 -22.44
C THR A 46 13.92 3.74 -21.29
N LEU A 47 14.75 2.71 -21.36
CA LEU A 47 15.75 2.42 -20.31
C LEU A 47 16.73 3.57 -20.11
N GLN A 48 17.22 4.18 -21.20
CA GLN A 48 18.06 5.37 -21.10
C GLN A 48 17.36 6.55 -20.43
N LEU A 49 16.04 6.72 -20.68
CA LEU A 49 15.28 7.79 -20.07
C LEU A 49 15.02 7.52 -18.58
N LEU A 50 14.58 6.31 -18.22
CA LEU A 50 14.36 5.94 -16.83
C LEU A 50 15.67 6.06 -16.00
N THR A 51 16.78 5.57 -16.53
CA THR A 51 18.10 5.70 -15.92
C THR A 51 18.51 7.16 -15.72
N ASP A 52 18.30 8.00 -16.72
CA ASP A 52 18.63 9.42 -16.64
C ASP A 52 17.77 10.14 -15.59
N ILE A 53 16.47 9.82 -15.51
CA ILE A 53 15.56 10.37 -14.50
C ILE A 53 16.00 9.91 -13.10
N VAL A 54 16.30 8.64 -12.90
CA VAL A 54 16.65 8.09 -11.59
C VAL A 54 18.00 8.63 -11.09
N LEU A 55 19.03 8.58 -11.94
CA LEU A 55 20.40 8.91 -11.53
C LEU A 55 20.73 10.40 -11.62
N HIS A 56 20.10 11.14 -12.53
CA HIS A 56 20.52 12.49 -12.88
C HIS A 56 19.42 13.54 -12.74
N SER A 57 18.28 13.23 -12.05
CA SER A 57 17.24 14.25 -11.84
C SER A 57 17.81 15.54 -11.31
N HIS A 58 17.50 16.61 -12.03
CA HIS A 58 17.81 17.97 -11.62
C HIS A 58 16.58 18.58 -10.97
N ILE A 59 16.73 19.12 -9.78
CA ILE A 59 15.64 19.71 -8.99
C ILE A 59 15.90 21.21 -8.88
N PRO A 60 15.53 22.00 -9.92
CA PRO A 60 15.72 23.45 -9.90
C PRO A 60 14.79 24.10 -8.85
N GLU A 61 15.25 25.17 -8.20
CA GLU A 61 14.44 25.89 -7.21
C GLU A 61 13.12 26.40 -7.77
N GLU A 62 13.11 26.88 -9.02
CA GLU A 62 11.89 27.37 -9.67
C GLU A 62 10.85 26.25 -9.89
N GLU A 63 11.30 25.06 -10.29
CA GLU A 63 10.41 23.91 -10.47
C GLU A 63 9.96 23.34 -9.11
N LEU A 64 10.85 23.34 -8.11
CA LEU A 64 10.49 22.96 -6.76
C LEU A 64 9.42 23.89 -6.18
N LYS A 65 9.53 25.19 -6.41
CA LYS A 65 8.51 26.16 -5.95
C LYS A 65 7.15 25.89 -6.56
N LYS A 66 7.08 25.59 -7.87
CA LYS A 66 5.82 25.22 -8.53
C LYS A 66 5.25 23.91 -7.94
N GLU A 67 6.10 22.91 -7.74
CA GLU A 67 5.68 21.63 -7.20
C GLU A 67 5.14 21.74 -5.77
N LYS A 68 5.76 22.56 -4.93
CA LYS A 68 5.25 22.84 -3.59
C LYS A 68 3.82 23.37 -3.60
N THR A 69 3.51 24.27 -4.52
CA THR A 69 2.13 24.80 -4.65
C THR A 69 1.17 23.67 -5.00
N VAL A 70 1.53 22.81 -5.96
CA VAL A 70 0.69 21.67 -6.36
C VAL A 70 0.48 20.69 -5.19
N ILE A 71 1.55 20.36 -4.45
CA ILE A 71 1.45 19.44 -3.30
C ILE A 71 0.60 20.05 -2.18
N ILE A 72 0.72 21.36 -1.93
CA ILE A 72 -0.10 22.04 -0.91
C ILE A 72 -1.58 22.04 -1.32
N GLU A 73 -1.89 22.24 -2.59
CA GLU A 73 -3.27 22.13 -3.10
C GLU A 73 -3.78 20.69 -2.99
N GLU A 74 -2.95 19.69 -3.25
CA GLU A 74 -3.28 18.29 -3.05
C GLU A 74 -3.58 17.99 -1.57
N ILE A 75 -2.73 18.44 -0.63
CA ILE A 75 -2.98 18.33 0.81
C ILE A 75 -4.34 18.95 1.20
N ASN A 76 -4.67 20.12 0.66
CA ASN A 76 -5.94 20.77 0.95
C ASN A 76 -7.12 19.99 0.36
N SER A 77 -6.99 19.47 -0.87
CA SER A 77 -8.02 18.63 -1.50
C SER A 77 -8.34 17.38 -0.66
N TYR A 78 -7.30 16.72 -0.11
CA TYR A 78 -7.51 15.58 0.80
C TYR A 78 -8.24 15.97 2.08
N ARG A 79 -7.96 17.16 2.63
CA ARG A 79 -8.66 17.67 3.81
C ARG A 79 -10.14 17.95 3.58
N ASP A 80 -10.53 18.21 2.34
CA ASP A 80 -11.93 18.42 1.95
C ASP A 80 -12.67 17.09 1.70
N SER A 81 -11.97 15.93 1.79
CA SER A 81 -12.53 14.59 1.61
C SER A 81 -12.41 13.77 2.90
N PRO A 82 -13.39 13.84 3.83
CA PRO A 82 -13.35 13.07 5.07
C PRO A 82 -13.22 11.57 4.86
N ALA A 83 -13.81 11.04 3.80
CA ALA A 83 -13.74 9.63 3.45
C ALA A 83 -12.30 9.15 3.09
N GLU A 84 -11.44 10.05 2.61
CA GLU A 84 -10.05 9.76 2.31
C GLU A 84 -9.15 10.10 3.51
N MET A 85 -9.38 11.27 4.12
CA MET A 85 -8.57 11.75 5.24
C MET A 85 -8.59 10.81 6.45
N ILE A 86 -9.70 10.10 6.69
CA ILE A 86 -9.85 9.19 7.83
C ILE A 86 -8.79 8.07 7.83
N PHE A 87 -8.34 7.60 6.67
CA PHE A 87 -7.32 6.55 6.57
C PHE A 87 -5.96 7.06 7.03
N ASP A 88 -5.55 8.23 6.56
CA ASP A 88 -4.27 8.83 6.92
C ASP A 88 -4.22 9.16 8.41
N GLU A 89 -5.27 9.75 8.98
CA GLU A 89 -5.35 10.07 10.39
C GLU A 89 -5.38 8.82 11.28
N PHE A 90 -6.05 7.77 10.83
CA PHE A 90 -6.04 6.48 11.51
C PHE A 90 -4.64 5.88 11.59
N GLU A 91 -3.89 5.91 10.49
CA GLU A 91 -2.49 5.47 10.46
C GLU A 91 -1.60 6.34 11.35
N GLU A 92 -1.79 7.67 11.34
CA GLU A 92 -1.05 8.61 12.20
C GLU A 92 -1.28 8.31 13.68
N HIS A 93 -2.51 8.00 14.07
CA HIS A 93 -2.82 7.62 15.45
C HIS A 93 -2.17 6.30 15.85
N LEU A 94 -2.27 5.27 15.03
CA LEU A 94 -1.73 3.95 15.36
C LEU A 94 -0.20 3.94 15.35
N PHE A 95 0.41 4.51 14.34
CA PHE A 95 1.87 4.52 14.19
C PHE A 95 2.53 5.79 14.76
N HIS A 96 1.84 6.46 15.69
CA HIS A 96 2.35 7.69 16.29
C HIS A 96 3.79 7.55 16.80
N GLY A 97 4.62 8.54 16.48
CA GLY A 97 6.03 8.56 16.86
C GLY A 97 6.97 7.67 16.04
N THR A 98 6.44 7.00 15.01
CA THR A 98 7.24 6.21 14.06
C THR A 98 7.22 6.83 12.67
N ALA A 99 8.11 6.38 11.77
CA ALA A 99 8.11 6.83 10.38
C ALA A 99 6.80 6.49 9.64
N LEU A 100 6.17 5.36 9.97
CA LEU A 100 4.91 4.94 9.35
C LEU A 100 3.72 5.83 9.74
N GLY A 101 3.78 6.53 10.90
CA GLY A 101 2.75 7.47 11.33
C GLY A 101 2.74 8.80 10.58
N HIS A 102 3.74 9.09 9.76
CA HIS A 102 3.73 10.32 8.96
C HIS A 102 2.86 10.18 7.72
N ASN A 103 2.02 11.19 7.46
CA ASN A 103 1.30 11.30 6.20
C ASN A 103 2.29 11.40 5.04
N ILE A 104 2.04 10.68 3.95
CA ILE A 104 2.94 10.63 2.78
C ILE A 104 3.07 11.98 2.08
N LEU A 105 2.01 12.80 2.07
CA LEU A 105 2.04 14.16 1.54
C LEU A 105 2.75 15.13 2.50
N GLY A 106 2.94 14.74 3.76
CA GLY A 106 3.44 15.62 4.80
C GLY A 106 2.41 16.67 5.23
N SER A 107 2.90 17.82 5.68
CA SER A 107 2.09 18.99 6.01
C SER A 107 2.54 20.19 5.19
N THR A 108 1.68 21.20 5.03
CA THR A 108 2.04 22.49 4.38
C THR A 108 3.37 23.01 4.91
N ALA A 109 3.54 23.04 6.23
CA ALA A 109 4.76 23.51 6.87
C ALA A 109 5.99 22.64 6.55
N SER A 110 5.84 21.32 6.43
CA SER A 110 6.96 20.44 6.04
C SER A 110 7.33 20.62 4.58
N VAL A 111 6.34 20.71 3.68
CA VAL A 111 6.53 20.95 2.25
C VAL A 111 7.24 22.28 1.99
N GLU A 112 6.84 23.35 2.68
CA GLU A 112 7.48 24.67 2.55
C GLU A 112 8.96 24.65 2.94
N ARG A 113 9.37 23.83 3.89
CA ARG A 113 10.77 23.72 4.33
C ARG A 113 11.68 22.93 3.40
N ILE A 114 11.12 22.12 2.48
CA ILE A 114 11.93 21.33 1.55
C ILE A 114 12.74 22.26 0.64
N THR A 115 14.03 22.01 0.50
CA THR A 115 14.92 22.75 -0.41
C THR A 115 15.40 21.83 -1.53
N SER A 116 15.79 22.40 -2.67
CA SER A 116 16.43 21.63 -3.75
C SER A 116 17.68 20.89 -3.29
N LYS A 117 18.41 21.45 -2.32
CA LYS A 117 19.57 20.79 -1.71
C LYS A 117 19.15 19.53 -0.97
N ALA A 118 18.17 19.63 -0.08
CA ALA A 118 17.67 18.49 0.70
C ALA A 118 17.10 17.39 -0.22
N ALA A 119 16.35 17.77 -1.26
CA ALA A 119 15.81 16.82 -2.22
C ALA A 119 16.91 16.10 -3.04
N ARG A 120 17.99 16.80 -3.42
CA ARG A 120 19.15 16.18 -4.07
C ARG A 120 19.92 15.24 -3.13
N GLU A 121 20.10 15.62 -1.86
CA GLU A 121 20.75 14.79 -0.85
C GLU A 121 19.96 13.53 -0.60
N PHE A 122 18.61 13.63 -0.47
CA PHE A 122 17.71 12.48 -0.37
C PHE A 122 17.89 11.53 -1.57
N ARG A 123 17.86 12.06 -2.80
CA ARG A 123 18.08 11.25 -4.00
C ARG A 123 19.44 10.56 -3.97
N GLN A 124 20.52 11.27 -3.66
CA GLN A 124 21.88 10.70 -3.62
C GLN A 124 22.02 9.58 -2.58
N TYR A 125 21.30 9.69 -1.47
CA TYR A 125 21.32 8.68 -0.42
C TYR A 125 20.48 7.46 -0.74
N HIS A 126 19.28 7.66 -1.30
CA HIS A 126 18.31 6.58 -1.50
C HIS A 126 18.34 5.96 -2.89
N TYR A 127 18.64 6.73 -3.96
CA TYR A 127 18.60 6.25 -5.34
C TYR A 127 19.97 5.72 -5.77
N ARG A 128 20.33 4.60 -5.21
CA ARG A 128 21.63 3.92 -5.38
C ARG A 128 21.38 2.51 -5.86
N ALA A 129 22.33 1.98 -6.64
CA ALA A 129 22.23 0.65 -7.22
C ALA A 129 21.99 -0.47 -6.19
N ASP A 130 22.55 -0.33 -4.99
CA ASP A 130 22.38 -1.29 -3.89
C ASP A 130 21.04 -1.15 -3.12
N ASN A 131 20.23 -0.15 -3.46
CA ASN A 131 18.91 0.11 -2.87
C ASN A 131 17.78 0.13 -3.91
N MET A 132 18.04 -0.35 -5.12
CA MET A 132 17.08 -0.32 -6.23
C MET A 132 16.98 -1.69 -6.89
N ILE A 133 15.83 -1.95 -7.49
CA ILE A 133 15.59 -3.11 -8.35
C ILE A 133 15.16 -2.60 -9.73
N LEU A 134 15.79 -3.12 -10.77
CA LEU A 134 15.32 -2.96 -12.13
C LEU A 134 14.55 -4.22 -12.55
N CYS A 135 13.28 -4.05 -12.82
CA CYS A 135 12.41 -5.11 -13.35
C CYS A 135 12.14 -4.85 -14.83
N LEU A 136 12.17 -5.90 -15.63
CA LEU A 136 11.83 -5.85 -17.06
C LEU A 136 10.94 -7.04 -17.41
N ARG A 137 9.84 -6.79 -18.10
CA ARG A 137 8.95 -7.83 -18.63
C ARG A 137 8.77 -7.66 -20.12
N GLY A 138 9.14 -8.67 -20.88
CA GLY A 138 9.07 -8.66 -22.34
C GLY A 138 10.10 -9.55 -23.00
N GLN A 139 10.32 -9.35 -24.28
CA GLN A 139 11.37 -10.02 -25.03
C GLN A 139 12.58 -9.07 -25.12
N PHE A 140 13.67 -9.42 -24.45
CA PHE A 140 14.90 -8.62 -24.41
C PHE A 140 16.12 -9.49 -24.70
N ASP A 141 17.14 -8.89 -25.28
CA ASP A 141 18.49 -9.46 -25.26
C ASP A 141 19.08 -9.27 -23.86
N LEU A 142 19.23 -10.37 -23.14
CA LEU A 142 19.72 -10.35 -21.76
C LEU A 142 21.17 -9.88 -21.68
N ALA A 143 22.03 -10.23 -22.64
CA ALA A 143 23.42 -9.80 -22.66
C ALA A 143 23.50 -8.27 -22.74
N TRP A 144 22.72 -7.69 -23.65
CA TRP A 144 22.65 -6.23 -23.76
C TRP A 144 22.09 -5.57 -22.49
N ILE A 145 21.08 -6.16 -21.83
CA ILE A 145 20.54 -5.63 -20.56
C ILE A 145 21.62 -5.66 -19.47
N PHE A 146 22.37 -6.75 -19.33
CA PHE A 146 23.45 -6.83 -18.35
C PHE A 146 24.56 -5.82 -18.62
N ASP A 147 24.96 -5.64 -19.87
CA ASP A 147 25.97 -4.63 -20.24
C ASP A 147 25.46 -3.21 -19.94
N PHE A 148 24.18 -2.93 -20.25
CA PHE A 148 23.54 -1.66 -19.92
C PHE A 148 23.54 -1.40 -18.40
N CYS A 149 23.16 -2.40 -17.62
CA CYS A 149 23.13 -2.28 -16.15
C CYS A 149 24.55 -2.09 -15.58
N ASN A 150 25.52 -2.86 -16.03
CA ASN A 150 26.91 -2.72 -15.60
C ASN A 150 27.48 -1.34 -15.93
N TYR A 151 27.18 -0.82 -17.10
CA TYR A 151 27.64 0.51 -17.52
C TYR A 151 27.05 1.64 -16.65
N HIS A 152 25.76 1.58 -16.34
CA HIS A 152 25.06 2.67 -15.64
C HIS A 152 25.11 2.54 -14.12
N PHE A 153 25.17 1.33 -13.57
CA PHE A 153 25.02 1.06 -12.14
C PHE A 153 26.21 0.31 -11.52
N GLY A 154 27.11 -0.26 -12.31
CA GLY A 154 28.20 -1.14 -11.84
C GLY A 154 29.34 -0.43 -11.11
N GLY A 155 29.43 0.88 -11.17
CA GLY A 155 30.50 1.66 -10.52
C GLY A 155 30.22 2.12 -9.09
N THR A 156 29.06 1.81 -8.54
CA THR A 156 28.67 2.28 -7.20
C THR A 156 29.07 1.22 -6.17
N PRO A 157 30.01 1.51 -5.24
CA PRO A 157 30.33 0.57 -4.18
C PRO A 157 29.08 0.38 -3.27
N PRO A 158 28.78 -0.86 -2.85
CA PRO A 158 27.67 -1.11 -1.95
C PRO A 158 27.90 -0.37 -0.64
N THR A 159 26.91 0.39 -0.21
CA THR A 159 26.88 0.99 1.12
C THR A 159 25.80 0.26 1.90
N LYS A 160 26.16 -0.24 3.06
CA LYS A 160 25.18 -0.86 3.95
C LYS A 160 24.18 0.23 4.38
N ILE A 161 23.02 0.27 3.73
CA ILE A 161 21.91 1.07 4.21
C ILE A 161 21.38 0.34 5.44
N GLU A 162 21.55 0.95 6.60
CA GLU A 162 20.92 0.45 7.82
C GLU A 162 19.42 0.64 7.67
N ARG A 163 18.72 -0.42 7.30
CA ARG A 163 17.27 -0.45 7.39
C ARG A 163 16.95 -0.59 8.88
N PRO A 164 16.11 0.27 9.45
CA PRO A 164 15.65 0.06 10.81
C PRO A 164 15.06 -1.34 10.89
N SER A 165 15.64 -2.21 11.70
CA SER A 165 15.01 -3.48 12.04
C SER A 165 13.84 -3.15 12.96
N LEU A 166 12.69 -2.87 12.40
CA LEU A 166 11.46 -2.81 13.14
C LEU A 166 11.09 -4.26 13.45
N SER A 167 11.59 -4.76 14.58
CA SER A 167 11.03 -5.97 15.19
C SER A 167 9.67 -5.60 15.76
N TRP A 168 8.66 -5.63 14.91
CA TRP A 168 7.31 -5.27 15.27
C TRP A 168 6.54 -6.54 15.62
N ASP A 169 6.13 -6.63 16.87
CA ASP A 169 5.14 -7.60 17.29
C ASP A 169 3.80 -6.89 17.48
N PRO A 170 2.79 -7.18 16.65
CA PRO A 170 1.49 -6.55 16.77
C PRO A 170 0.85 -6.79 18.14
N THR A 171 1.25 -7.88 18.84
CA THR A 171 0.67 -8.23 20.13
C THR A 171 1.24 -7.40 21.29
N SER A 172 2.46 -6.87 21.14
CA SER A 172 3.12 -6.02 22.12
C SER A 172 2.96 -4.53 21.85
N ALA A 173 2.48 -4.16 20.66
CA ALA A 173 2.28 -2.79 20.28
C ALA A 173 1.18 -2.13 21.10
N LEU A 174 1.50 -0.96 21.67
CA LEU A 174 0.55 -0.20 22.47
C LEU A 174 -0.37 0.63 21.55
N LEU A 175 -1.66 0.38 21.66
CA LEU A 175 -2.67 1.23 21.07
C LEU A 175 -2.64 2.65 21.67
N PRO A 176 -3.14 3.66 20.94
CA PRO A 176 -3.36 4.99 21.49
C PRO A 176 -4.11 4.93 22.83
N ASN A 177 -3.76 5.81 23.76
CA ASN A 177 -4.42 5.87 25.08
C ASN A 177 -5.93 6.06 24.96
N LYS A 178 -6.39 6.81 23.95
CA LYS A 178 -7.79 6.93 23.59
C LYS A 178 -8.09 5.95 22.45
N ARG A 179 -8.83 4.92 22.73
CA ARG A 179 -9.23 3.90 21.74
C ARG A 179 -10.35 4.34 20.82
N HIS A 180 -11.06 5.40 21.17
CA HIS A 180 -12.12 6.00 20.37
C HIS A 180 -11.85 7.49 20.22
N VAL A 181 -11.68 7.92 19.00
CA VAL A 181 -11.52 9.34 18.63
C VAL A 181 -12.68 9.70 17.71
N THR A 182 -13.27 10.85 17.97
CA THR A 182 -14.40 11.33 17.19
C THR A 182 -14.18 12.79 16.81
N HIS A 183 -14.27 13.08 15.54
CA HIS A 183 -14.22 14.44 15.00
C HIS A 183 -15.58 14.83 14.40
N ARG A 184 -15.94 16.09 14.57
CA ARG A 184 -17.13 16.65 13.95
C ARG A 184 -16.74 17.29 12.63
N PHE A 185 -17.35 16.78 11.58
CA PHE A 185 -17.28 17.33 10.24
C PHE A 185 -18.70 17.60 9.76
N ASP A 186 -18.89 18.64 8.97
CA ASP A 186 -20.18 18.92 8.32
C ASP A 186 -20.35 17.98 7.11
N THR A 187 -20.68 16.72 7.40
CA THR A 187 -20.85 15.64 6.42
C THR A 187 -22.24 15.06 6.50
N TYR A 188 -22.77 14.58 5.36
CA TYR A 188 -24.07 13.88 5.32
C TYR A 188 -24.03 12.46 5.89
N GLN A 189 -22.82 11.90 6.06
CA GLN A 189 -22.61 10.55 6.52
C GLN A 189 -21.61 10.51 7.66
N THR A 190 -21.78 9.54 8.54
CA THR A 190 -20.71 9.12 9.46
C THR A 190 -19.75 8.22 8.70
N HIS A 191 -18.48 8.58 8.73
CA HIS A 191 -17.39 7.72 8.29
C HIS A 191 -16.72 7.10 9.51
N GLN A 192 -16.56 5.79 9.53
CA GLN A 192 -15.90 5.11 10.64
C GLN A 192 -14.84 4.17 10.12
N LEU A 193 -13.69 4.23 10.77
CA LEU A 193 -12.57 3.31 10.58
C LEU A 193 -12.25 2.65 11.91
N MET A 194 -12.25 1.31 11.92
CA MET A 194 -11.95 0.49 13.10
C MET A 194 -10.88 -0.52 12.74
N GLY A 195 -9.91 -0.73 13.61
CA GLY A 195 -8.87 -1.71 13.38
C GLY A 195 -7.72 -1.59 14.34
N GLY A 196 -6.59 -2.18 13.98
CA GLY A 196 -5.42 -2.23 14.85
C GLY A 196 -4.18 -2.71 14.12
N PHE A 197 -3.16 -2.95 14.90
CA PHE A 197 -1.91 -3.48 14.39
C PHE A 197 -2.07 -4.90 13.85
N ALA A 198 -1.30 -5.21 12.80
CA ALA A 198 -1.32 -6.50 12.14
C ALA A 198 0.10 -6.99 11.80
N TYR A 199 0.21 -8.15 11.20
CA TYR A 199 1.49 -8.77 10.88
C TYR A 199 2.29 -8.01 9.82
N SER A 200 3.61 -8.01 9.97
CA SER A 200 4.52 -7.44 8.98
C SER A 200 4.60 -8.31 7.72
N MET A 201 5.24 -7.77 6.68
CA MET A 201 5.46 -8.53 5.44
C MET A 201 6.36 -9.76 5.61
N TYR A 202 7.14 -9.82 6.67
CA TYR A 202 8.03 -10.95 6.95
C TYR A 202 7.40 -12.02 7.84
N ASP A 203 6.23 -11.76 8.44
CA ASP A 203 5.50 -12.74 9.24
C ASP A 203 4.77 -13.75 8.34
N GLU A 204 4.96 -15.03 8.57
CA GLU A 204 4.30 -16.07 7.77
C GLU A 204 2.77 -16.09 7.95
N ARG A 205 2.28 -15.64 9.11
CA ARG A 205 0.84 -15.54 9.42
C ARG A 205 0.10 -14.53 8.56
N ARG A 206 0.83 -13.64 7.85
CA ARG A 206 0.21 -12.67 6.93
C ARG A 206 -0.69 -13.32 5.89
N ILE A 207 -0.37 -14.53 5.43
CA ILE A 207 -1.20 -15.24 4.43
C ILE A 207 -2.52 -15.68 5.05
N VAL A 208 -2.49 -16.12 6.32
CA VAL A 208 -3.70 -16.46 7.08
C VAL A 208 -4.59 -15.22 7.24
N LEU A 209 -4.00 -14.09 7.64
CA LEU A 209 -4.72 -12.82 7.77
C LEU A 209 -5.25 -12.32 6.42
N THR A 210 -4.53 -12.52 5.32
CA THR A 210 -5.04 -12.18 3.99
C THR A 210 -6.32 -12.94 3.65
N LEU A 211 -6.36 -14.25 3.92
CA LEU A 211 -7.57 -15.04 3.73
C LEU A 211 -8.70 -14.61 4.69
N LEU A 212 -8.37 -14.38 5.96
CA LEU A 212 -9.33 -13.91 6.96
C LEU A 212 -9.95 -12.56 6.59
N ASN A 213 -9.13 -11.62 6.14
CA ASN A 213 -9.56 -10.32 5.65
C ASN A 213 -10.49 -10.45 4.43
N ASN A 214 -10.15 -11.36 3.50
CA ASN A 214 -10.99 -11.60 2.32
C ASN A 214 -12.38 -12.17 2.68
N ILE A 215 -12.46 -13.04 3.68
CA ILE A 215 -13.71 -13.58 4.22
C ILE A 215 -14.53 -12.48 4.89
N LEU A 216 -13.88 -11.66 5.70
CA LEU A 216 -14.55 -10.65 6.52
C LEU A 216 -15.15 -9.52 5.68
N GLY A 217 -14.35 -8.83 4.89
CA GLY A 217 -14.75 -7.64 4.13
C GLY A 217 -13.94 -7.42 2.86
N GLY A 218 -13.47 -8.51 2.23
CA GLY A 218 -12.80 -8.44 0.93
C GLY A 218 -13.73 -8.00 -0.21
N PRO A 219 -13.21 -7.90 -1.45
CA PRO A 219 -13.94 -7.30 -2.58
C PRO A 219 -15.15 -8.09 -3.06
N GLY A 220 -15.39 -9.29 -2.52
CA GLY A 220 -16.55 -10.10 -2.86
C GLY A 220 -17.83 -9.59 -2.21
N MET A 221 -18.93 -9.51 -2.97
CA MET A 221 -20.26 -9.14 -2.44
C MET A 221 -20.78 -10.13 -1.38
N ASN A 222 -20.20 -11.32 -1.31
CA ASN A 222 -20.48 -12.36 -0.32
C ASN A 222 -19.58 -12.31 0.90
N SER A 223 -18.77 -11.25 1.09
CA SER A 223 -18.01 -11.07 2.32
C SER A 223 -18.96 -10.83 3.50
N ARG A 224 -18.57 -11.29 4.69
CA ARG A 224 -19.45 -11.29 5.88
C ARG A 224 -19.96 -9.91 6.23
N LEU A 225 -19.10 -8.88 6.21
CA LEU A 225 -19.51 -7.51 6.47
C LEU A 225 -20.48 -6.98 5.41
N ASN A 226 -20.24 -7.28 4.14
CA ASN A 226 -21.13 -6.84 3.08
C ASN A 226 -22.51 -7.49 3.21
N LEU A 227 -22.58 -8.78 3.52
CA LEU A 227 -23.85 -9.47 3.76
C LEU A 227 -24.57 -8.88 4.98
N SER A 228 -23.90 -8.80 6.13
CA SER A 228 -24.56 -8.43 7.40
C SER A 228 -24.95 -6.95 7.50
N LEU A 229 -24.10 -6.03 6.97
CA LEU A 229 -24.35 -4.60 7.10
C LEU A 229 -25.11 -4.01 5.91
N ARG A 230 -24.79 -4.47 4.69
CA ARG A 230 -25.37 -3.90 3.48
C ARG A 230 -26.58 -4.68 3.00
N GLU A 231 -26.46 -5.98 2.73
CA GLU A 231 -27.51 -6.76 2.09
C GLU A 231 -28.67 -7.08 3.05
N GLU A 232 -28.36 -7.49 4.29
CA GLU A 232 -29.39 -7.89 5.26
C GLU A 232 -29.94 -6.70 6.04
N ALA A 233 -29.08 -5.79 6.49
CA ALA A 233 -29.49 -4.70 7.36
C ALA A 233 -29.72 -3.36 6.64
N GLY A 234 -29.14 -3.15 5.45
CA GLY A 234 -29.29 -1.90 4.69
C GLY A 234 -28.72 -0.67 5.38
N LEU A 235 -27.74 -0.85 6.30
CA LEU A 235 -27.21 0.23 7.14
C LEU A 235 -26.13 1.04 6.43
N VAL A 236 -25.38 0.44 5.49
CA VAL A 236 -24.23 1.04 4.81
C VAL A 236 -24.35 0.92 3.30
N TYR A 237 -23.81 1.92 2.59
CA TYR A 237 -23.68 1.82 1.12
C TYR A 237 -22.47 0.95 0.73
N SER A 238 -21.38 1.13 1.44
CA SER A 238 -20.14 0.33 1.24
C SER A 238 -19.53 0.00 2.58
N VAL A 239 -18.95 -1.18 2.67
CA VAL A 239 -18.14 -1.63 3.79
C VAL A 239 -17.03 -2.52 3.24
N ASP A 240 -15.82 -2.29 3.70
CA ASP A 240 -14.66 -3.07 3.31
C ASP A 240 -13.71 -3.25 4.49
N SER A 241 -12.95 -4.32 4.44
CA SER A 241 -11.82 -4.53 5.33
C SER A 241 -10.52 -4.57 4.53
N ASN A 242 -9.50 -3.95 5.07
CA ASN A 242 -8.18 -3.86 4.45
C ASN A 242 -7.09 -4.38 5.37
N TYR A 243 -6.10 -5.01 4.77
CA TYR A 243 -4.87 -5.38 5.43
C TYR A 243 -3.69 -4.75 4.69
N THR A 244 -3.15 -3.67 5.24
CA THR A 244 -1.98 -2.96 4.72
C THR A 244 -0.72 -3.55 5.35
N ILE A 245 0.22 -3.97 4.50
CA ILE A 245 1.42 -4.68 4.92
C ILE A 245 2.63 -3.77 4.76
N PHE A 246 3.38 -3.57 5.87
CA PHE A 246 4.65 -2.83 5.90
C PHE A 246 5.81 -3.75 6.26
N SER A 247 7.04 -3.31 6.00
CA SER A 247 8.25 -4.07 6.37
C SER A 247 8.39 -4.22 7.88
N GLY A 248 8.01 -3.20 8.64
CA GLY A 248 8.11 -3.16 10.09
C GLY A 248 6.82 -3.47 10.84
N GLY A 249 5.74 -3.86 10.17
CA GLY A 249 4.46 -4.12 10.82
C GLY A 249 3.34 -4.27 9.82
N GLY A 250 2.11 -4.20 10.26
CA GLY A 250 0.92 -4.19 9.42
C GLY A 250 -0.23 -3.46 10.09
N LEU A 251 -1.22 -3.15 9.31
CA LEU A 251 -2.45 -2.50 9.71
C LEU A 251 -3.64 -3.29 9.17
N PHE A 252 -4.52 -3.70 10.07
CA PHE A 252 -5.85 -4.20 9.75
C PHE A 252 -6.87 -3.10 10.02
N SER A 253 -7.77 -2.86 9.08
CA SER A 253 -8.83 -1.86 9.25
C SER A 253 -10.13 -2.27 8.57
N ILE A 254 -11.24 -1.83 9.13
CA ILE A 254 -12.60 -1.94 8.58
C ILE A 254 -13.13 -0.52 8.43
N TYR A 255 -13.53 -0.18 7.23
CA TYR A 255 -14.16 1.10 6.91
C TYR A 255 -15.61 0.91 6.52
N PHE A 256 -16.48 1.82 6.97
CA PHE A 256 -17.82 1.97 6.43
C PHE A 256 -18.31 3.43 6.53
N GLY A 257 -19.21 3.77 5.58
CA GLY A 257 -19.98 5.00 5.59
C GLY A 257 -21.46 4.71 5.76
N CYS A 258 -22.13 5.43 6.69
CA CYS A 258 -23.55 5.22 6.99
C CYS A 258 -24.25 6.52 7.35
N ALA A 259 -25.58 6.51 7.44
CA ALA A 259 -26.32 7.64 8.03
C ALA A 259 -25.97 7.79 9.51
N HIS A 260 -25.96 9.02 10.02
CA HIS A 260 -25.58 9.29 11.43
C HIS A 260 -26.38 8.47 12.45
N ARG A 261 -27.68 8.27 12.21
CA ARG A 261 -28.58 7.49 13.07
C ARG A 261 -28.21 6.00 13.13
N ASP A 262 -27.59 5.47 12.08
CA ASP A 262 -27.31 4.04 11.90
C ASP A 262 -25.91 3.64 12.38
N ALA A 263 -25.04 4.62 12.69
CA ALA A 263 -23.62 4.40 13.02
C ALA A 263 -23.41 3.44 14.19
N LYS A 264 -24.22 3.55 15.25
CA LYS A 264 -24.11 2.68 16.43
C LYS A 264 -24.45 1.23 16.11
N GLU A 265 -25.52 1.01 15.33
CA GLU A 265 -25.94 -0.33 14.92
C GLU A 265 -24.93 -0.95 13.95
N ALA A 266 -24.44 -0.18 12.98
CA ALA A 266 -23.40 -0.63 12.06
C ALA A 266 -22.12 -1.04 12.82
N THR A 267 -21.68 -0.24 13.79
CA THR A 267 -20.53 -0.56 14.64
C THR A 267 -20.74 -1.88 15.39
N GLN A 268 -21.92 -2.07 15.98
CA GLN A 268 -22.22 -3.30 16.71
C GLN A 268 -22.18 -4.52 15.81
N LYS A 269 -22.75 -4.44 14.61
CA LYS A 269 -22.71 -5.54 13.64
C LYS A 269 -21.28 -5.88 13.19
N VAL A 270 -20.40 -4.88 13.02
CA VAL A 270 -18.97 -5.13 12.76
C VAL A 270 -18.37 -5.93 13.92
N LEU A 271 -18.58 -5.49 15.15
CA LEU A 271 -18.06 -6.19 16.33
C LEU A 271 -18.60 -7.62 16.47
N ASP A 272 -19.88 -7.82 16.13
CA ASP A 272 -20.51 -9.16 16.15
C ASP A 272 -19.86 -10.10 15.12
N GLU A 273 -19.55 -9.62 13.92
CA GLU A 273 -18.85 -10.44 12.90
C GLU A 273 -17.42 -10.77 13.33
N LEU A 274 -16.68 -9.80 13.91
CA LEU A 274 -15.34 -10.06 14.48
C LEU A 274 -15.41 -11.10 15.59
N MET A 275 -16.41 -11.01 16.47
CA MET A 275 -16.61 -11.97 17.57
C MET A 275 -16.95 -13.37 17.02
N LYS A 276 -17.80 -13.48 16.01
CA LYS A 276 -18.14 -14.77 15.37
C LYS A 276 -16.87 -15.44 14.82
N LEU A 277 -16.04 -14.71 14.07
CA LEU A 277 -14.80 -15.25 13.53
C LEU A 277 -13.80 -15.67 14.61
N SER A 278 -13.79 -14.99 15.74
CA SER A 278 -12.92 -15.33 16.88
C SER A 278 -13.43 -16.50 17.71
N SER A 279 -14.75 -16.69 17.76
CA SER A 279 -15.39 -17.67 18.67
C SER A 279 -15.76 -18.99 18.00
N ILE A 280 -16.07 -18.97 16.71
CA ILE A 280 -16.62 -20.10 15.96
C ILE A 280 -15.65 -20.43 14.81
N PRO A 281 -15.07 -21.65 14.78
CA PRO A 281 -14.26 -22.08 13.65
C PRO A 281 -15.11 -22.08 12.35
N LEU A 282 -14.48 -21.78 11.22
CA LEU A 282 -15.16 -21.89 9.92
C LEU A 282 -15.50 -23.34 9.61
N GLU A 283 -16.69 -23.54 9.08
CA GLU A 283 -17.11 -24.82 8.52
C GLU A 283 -16.23 -25.21 7.31
N ALA A 284 -16.04 -26.51 7.09
CA ALA A 284 -15.14 -27.02 6.06
C ALA A 284 -15.48 -26.51 4.65
N ASP A 285 -16.77 -26.43 4.31
CA ASP A 285 -17.24 -25.95 3.02
C ASP A 285 -17.03 -24.43 2.86
N GLU A 286 -17.25 -23.67 3.92
CA GLU A 286 -16.99 -22.21 3.92
C GLU A 286 -15.50 -21.92 3.72
N LEU A 287 -14.62 -22.64 4.43
CA LEU A 287 -13.18 -22.52 4.28
C LEU A 287 -12.74 -22.89 2.85
N ALA A 288 -13.25 -23.99 2.29
CA ALA A 288 -12.90 -24.43 0.95
C ALA A 288 -13.34 -23.40 -0.11
N ASN A 289 -14.54 -22.82 0.05
CA ASN A 289 -15.05 -21.77 -0.82
C ASN A 289 -14.23 -20.49 -0.73
N ALA A 290 -13.87 -20.05 0.48
CA ALA A 290 -13.05 -18.85 0.69
C ALA A 290 -11.66 -18.98 0.05
N LYS A 291 -11.00 -20.14 0.19
CA LYS A 291 -9.72 -20.42 -0.47
C LYS A 291 -9.85 -20.37 -1.99
N ARG A 292 -10.89 -21.00 -2.55
CA ARG A 292 -11.16 -21.00 -4.00
C ARG A 292 -11.40 -19.58 -4.51
N GLN A 293 -12.19 -18.79 -3.76
CA GLN A 293 -12.47 -17.40 -4.10
C GLN A 293 -11.19 -16.55 -4.12
N LEU A 294 -10.39 -16.63 -3.08
CA LEU A 294 -9.13 -15.88 -3.01
C LEU A 294 -8.18 -16.25 -4.15
N MET A 295 -8.06 -17.55 -4.45
CA MET A 295 -7.24 -18.02 -5.57
C MET A 295 -7.74 -17.51 -6.92
N GLY A 296 -9.05 -17.51 -7.15
CA GLY A 296 -9.65 -16.94 -8.36
C GLY A 296 -9.35 -15.43 -8.49
N GLN A 297 -9.48 -14.69 -7.42
CA GLN A 297 -9.16 -13.25 -7.38
C GLN A 297 -7.67 -12.97 -7.67
N LEU A 298 -6.77 -13.77 -7.08
CA LEU A 298 -5.33 -13.66 -7.33
C LEU A 298 -4.97 -13.98 -8.77
N ALA A 299 -5.60 -15.00 -9.36
CA ALA A 299 -5.40 -15.37 -10.76
C ALA A 299 -5.85 -14.24 -11.70
N ILE A 300 -7.05 -13.69 -11.50
CA ILE A 300 -7.59 -12.57 -12.29
C ILE A 300 -6.70 -11.32 -12.14
N SER A 301 -6.29 -11.00 -10.91
CA SER A 301 -5.38 -9.87 -10.66
C SER A 301 -4.02 -10.06 -11.32
N GLY A 302 -3.53 -11.31 -11.36
CA GLY A 302 -2.27 -11.67 -12.03
C GLY A 302 -2.32 -11.53 -13.55
N ASP A 303 -3.49 -11.59 -14.17
CA ASP A 303 -3.68 -11.36 -15.61
C ASP A 303 -3.59 -9.86 -15.96
N ALA A 304 -3.83 -8.97 -15.03
CA ALA A 304 -3.57 -7.55 -15.19
C ALA A 304 -2.04 -7.31 -15.25
N ARG A 305 -1.50 -7.20 -16.47
CA ARG A 305 -0.06 -7.24 -16.77
C ARG A 305 0.76 -6.24 -15.96
N GLU A 306 0.22 -5.04 -15.76
CA GLU A 306 0.89 -3.97 -15.01
C GLU A 306 0.95 -4.31 -13.51
N ASN A 307 -0.17 -4.66 -12.89
CA ASN A 307 -0.23 -5.02 -11.48
C ASN A 307 0.67 -6.21 -11.15
N ALA A 308 0.64 -7.25 -11.97
CA ALA A 308 1.51 -8.40 -11.81
C ALA A 308 3.00 -8.03 -11.90
N PHE A 309 3.35 -7.14 -12.82
CA PHE A 309 4.71 -6.66 -12.99
C PHE A 309 5.20 -5.83 -11.80
N LEU A 310 4.39 -4.89 -11.32
CA LEU A 310 4.72 -4.07 -10.15
C LEU A 310 4.82 -4.92 -8.88
N SER A 311 3.90 -5.88 -8.70
CA SER A 311 3.93 -6.84 -7.59
C SER A 311 5.20 -7.70 -7.59
N MET A 312 5.65 -8.12 -8.78
CA MET A 312 6.93 -8.85 -8.93
C MET A 312 8.11 -7.98 -8.48
N GLY A 313 8.16 -6.71 -8.92
CA GLY A 313 9.19 -5.76 -8.52
C GLY A 313 9.24 -5.56 -7.01
N LYS A 314 8.07 -5.36 -6.40
CA LYS A 314 7.92 -5.24 -4.94
C LYS A 314 8.41 -6.50 -4.22
N SER A 315 8.02 -7.68 -4.68
CA SER A 315 8.44 -8.95 -4.09
C SER A 315 9.96 -9.11 -4.11
N VAL A 316 10.61 -8.82 -5.23
CA VAL A 316 12.08 -8.91 -5.32
C VAL A 316 12.76 -7.86 -4.45
N LEU A 317 12.21 -6.64 -4.37
CA LEU A 317 12.78 -5.57 -3.54
C LEU A 317 12.80 -5.94 -2.05
N PHE A 318 11.72 -6.52 -1.53
CA PHE A 318 11.57 -6.81 -0.10
C PHE A 318 11.99 -8.22 0.30
N TYR A 319 11.72 -9.23 -0.55
CA TYR A 319 11.99 -10.64 -0.23
C TYR A 319 13.22 -11.21 -0.96
N GLY A 320 13.81 -10.47 -1.90
CA GLY A 320 14.90 -10.99 -2.76
C GLY A 320 14.45 -12.06 -3.76
N LYS A 321 13.17 -12.37 -3.82
CA LYS A 321 12.58 -13.40 -4.69
C LYS A 321 11.13 -13.08 -5.05
N TYR A 322 10.66 -13.74 -6.08
CA TYR A 322 9.26 -13.76 -6.46
C TYR A 322 8.71 -15.18 -6.35
N ASP A 323 7.68 -15.35 -5.57
CA ASP A 323 6.98 -16.64 -5.45
C ASP A 323 5.94 -16.74 -6.57
N ALA A 324 6.00 -17.82 -7.36
CA ALA A 324 5.04 -18.11 -8.40
C ALA A 324 3.66 -18.44 -7.80
N LEU A 325 2.60 -18.30 -8.61
CA LEU A 325 1.23 -18.46 -8.14
C LEU A 325 0.96 -19.85 -7.50
N ASP A 326 1.56 -20.90 -8.03
CA ASP A 326 1.46 -22.27 -7.47
C ASP A 326 2.07 -22.40 -6.07
N VAL A 327 3.10 -21.61 -5.75
CA VAL A 327 3.67 -21.55 -4.39
C VAL A 327 2.70 -20.86 -3.44
N ILE A 328 2.09 -19.76 -3.88
CA ILE A 328 1.09 -19.01 -3.09
C ILE A 328 -0.14 -19.88 -2.88
N GLU A 329 -0.60 -20.57 -3.92
CA GLU A 329 -1.73 -21.50 -3.86
C GLU A 329 -1.51 -22.60 -2.81
N ARG A 330 -0.36 -23.27 -2.83
CA ARG A 330 -0.03 -24.30 -1.83
C ARG A 330 -0.10 -23.77 -0.40
N ARG A 331 0.38 -22.54 -0.16
CA ARG A 331 0.30 -21.91 1.16
C ARG A 331 -1.14 -21.60 1.57
N ILE A 332 -1.96 -21.09 0.66
CA ILE A 332 -3.39 -20.83 0.92
C ILE A 332 -4.13 -22.14 1.19
N GLN A 333 -3.88 -23.19 0.39
CA GLN A 333 -4.51 -24.49 0.60
C GLN A 333 -4.15 -25.13 1.96
N ALA A 334 -2.96 -24.86 2.48
CA ALA A 334 -2.51 -25.37 3.76
C ALA A 334 -3.15 -24.67 4.98
N ILE A 335 -3.84 -23.54 4.80
CA ILE A 335 -4.48 -22.81 5.92
C ILE A 335 -5.60 -23.66 6.53
N THR A 336 -5.66 -23.73 7.86
CA THR A 336 -6.72 -24.44 8.59
C THR A 336 -7.72 -23.48 9.24
N ALA A 337 -8.90 -23.98 9.62
CA ALA A 337 -9.92 -23.19 10.32
C ALA A 337 -9.40 -22.70 11.68
N GLU A 338 -8.61 -23.52 12.38
CA GLU A 338 -8.00 -23.18 13.66
C GLU A 338 -6.99 -22.04 13.53
N GLN A 339 -6.21 -22.01 12.44
CA GLN A 339 -5.29 -20.91 12.18
C GLN A 339 -6.04 -19.59 11.93
N LEU A 340 -7.14 -19.62 11.19
CA LEU A 340 -7.98 -18.43 10.96
C LEU A 340 -8.59 -17.95 12.28
N GLN A 341 -9.15 -18.86 13.08
CA GLN A 341 -9.74 -18.52 14.36
C GLN A 341 -8.70 -17.96 15.34
N SER A 342 -7.52 -18.57 15.44
CA SER A 342 -6.44 -18.09 16.29
C SER A 342 -5.96 -16.71 15.87
N THR A 343 -5.85 -16.45 14.56
CA THR A 343 -5.52 -15.12 14.02
C THR A 343 -6.60 -14.10 14.36
N ALA A 344 -7.88 -14.47 14.25
CA ALA A 344 -8.98 -13.61 14.62
C ALA A 344 -8.99 -13.29 16.12
N GLN A 345 -8.74 -14.28 16.97
CA GLN A 345 -8.62 -14.11 18.43
C GLN A 345 -7.47 -13.16 18.79
N GLU A 346 -6.34 -13.27 18.09
CA GLU A 346 -5.17 -12.44 18.35
C GLU A 346 -5.38 -10.98 17.95
N LEU A 347 -6.00 -10.73 16.77
CA LEU A 347 -6.04 -9.40 16.18
C LEU A 347 -7.37 -8.65 16.36
N PHE A 348 -8.48 -9.38 16.54
CA PHE A 348 -9.83 -8.77 16.59
C PHE A 348 -10.35 -8.62 18.02
N ALA A 349 -9.53 -8.91 19.03
CA ALA A 349 -9.91 -8.68 20.41
C ALA A 349 -10.28 -7.19 20.63
N PRO A 350 -11.38 -6.88 21.35
CA PRO A 350 -11.84 -5.49 21.50
C PRO A 350 -10.77 -4.54 22.08
N GLU A 351 -9.90 -5.06 22.92
CA GLU A 351 -8.79 -4.31 23.50
C GLU A 351 -7.68 -3.97 22.49
N ARG A 352 -7.69 -4.57 21.31
CA ARG A 352 -6.74 -4.35 20.23
C ARG A 352 -7.28 -3.46 19.12
N LEU A 353 -8.50 -2.99 19.24
CA LEU A 353 -9.14 -2.16 18.26
C LEU A 353 -9.09 -0.69 18.67
N PHE A 354 -8.69 0.13 17.73
CA PHE A 354 -8.82 1.58 17.74
C PHE A 354 -9.93 1.98 16.78
N THR A 355 -10.72 2.97 17.13
CA THR A 355 -11.83 3.45 16.31
C THR A 355 -11.72 4.96 16.11
N LEU A 356 -11.74 5.38 14.87
CA LEU A 356 -11.81 6.77 14.45
C LEU A 356 -13.17 7.00 13.77
N THR A 357 -13.87 8.07 14.16
CA THR A 357 -15.19 8.39 13.64
C THR A 357 -15.25 9.86 13.24
N TYR A 358 -15.75 10.12 12.04
CA TYR A 358 -16.10 11.44 11.53
C TYR A 358 -17.63 11.54 11.39
N HIS A 359 -18.23 12.57 11.97
CA HIS A 359 -19.68 12.84 11.88
C HIS A 359 -19.99 14.32 11.96
#